data_36c870745d92aa64af843dcbc08a0b3a
#
_entry.id   36c870745d92aa64af843dcbc08a0b3a
#
_cell.length_a   1.000
_cell.length_b   1.000
_cell.length_c   1.000
_cell.angle_alpha   90.00
_cell.angle_beta   90.00
_cell.angle_gamma   90.00
#
_symmetry.space_group_name_H-M   'P 1'
#
loop_
_entity.id
_entity.type
_entity.pdbx_description
1 polymer ?
#
loop_
_entity_poly.entity_id
_entity_poly.type
_entity_poly.pdbx_seq_one_letter_code
_entity_poly.pdbx_strand_id
1 'polypeptide(L)'
;MSIRQLISGIWLMSMSLLALFAFTCYFVAQMWLSILQTTYITLAVLQVLALIIYLWGPEKLKHRWQKILYRLLYASSFLVIPAFLFIFTGLVSQYHVRIPDNIPAASMPVEEILPVENQTTVYDTGTVYVIFPEYSEVGLVCETRPSKSDKSITWCSGAAFQHNISLGFSHENIDGDHAVDGVLYESPYNKDSFAAFTFAGGCFSFEFDDPSGAIRDAEEKGGSGFMQFGLIRNGETVMDINRPRVRCYRTLAELNGHLCIIDSVRMIQFDDFIDELRRLGVTNALYMDMGAGWNYSWYTNAA
;
A
#
# COMPACT_ATOMS: atom_id res chain seq x y z
N MET A 1 -17.63 42.17 -21.32
CA MET A 1 -17.17 41.26 -20.23
C MET A 1 -16.19 42.05 -19.38
N SER A 2 -16.41 42.12 -18.06
CA SER A 2 -15.47 42.84 -17.20
C SER A 2 -14.18 42.01 -17.02
N ILE A 3 -13.05 42.68 -16.73
CA ILE A 3 -11.78 42.01 -16.46
C ILE A 3 -11.93 40.97 -15.33
N ARG A 4 -12.76 41.24 -14.31
CA ARG A 4 -13.08 40.31 -13.23
C ARG A 4 -13.76 39.02 -13.75
N GLN A 5 -14.69 39.15 -14.70
CA GLN A 5 -15.36 37.99 -15.28
C GLN A 5 -14.38 37.16 -16.12
N LEU A 6 -13.47 37.78 -16.85
CA LEU A 6 -12.43 37.06 -17.58
C LEU A 6 -11.51 36.27 -16.65
N ILE A 7 -11.01 36.91 -15.61
CA ILE A 7 -10.13 36.26 -14.62
C ILE A 7 -10.85 35.08 -13.93
N SER A 8 -12.12 35.28 -13.51
CA SER A 8 -12.91 34.21 -12.90
C SER A 8 -13.13 33.03 -13.84
N GLY A 9 -13.33 33.31 -15.13
CA GLY A 9 -13.51 32.28 -16.14
C GLY A 9 -12.24 31.46 -16.38
N ILE A 10 -11.11 32.14 -16.52
CA ILE A 10 -9.81 31.48 -16.70
C ILE A 10 -9.50 30.64 -15.46
N TRP A 11 -9.72 31.16 -14.25
CA TRP A 11 -9.52 30.42 -13.01
C TRP A 11 -10.38 29.16 -12.94
N LEU A 12 -11.70 29.26 -13.13
CA LEU A 12 -12.61 28.11 -13.10
C LEU A 12 -12.26 27.06 -14.13
N MET A 13 -11.91 27.47 -15.35
CA MET A 13 -11.50 26.57 -16.41
C MET A 13 -10.20 25.83 -16.07
N SER A 14 -9.20 26.55 -15.58
CA SER A 14 -7.92 25.96 -15.17
C SER A 14 -8.10 24.97 -14.02
N MET A 15 -8.92 25.31 -13.01
CA MET A 15 -9.19 24.41 -11.89
C MET A 15 -10.01 23.19 -12.31
N SER A 16 -10.93 23.33 -13.27
CA SER A 16 -11.68 22.20 -13.82
C SER A 16 -10.77 21.23 -14.58
N LEU A 17 -9.84 21.74 -15.37
CA LEU A 17 -8.83 20.92 -16.06
C LEU A 17 -7.89 20.21 -15.07
N LEU A 18 -7.44 20.91 -14.03
CA LEU A 18 -6.62 20.32 -12.98
C LEU A 18 -7.37 19.23 -12.21
N ALA A 19 -8.64 19.47 -11.88
CA ALA A 19 -9.49 18.48 -11.22
C ALA A 19 -9.70 17.23 -12.09
N LEU A 20 -9.93 17.41 -13.38
CA LEU A 20 -10.07 16.30 -14.34
C LEU A 20 -8.76 15.52 -14.48
N PHE A 21 -7.63 16.22 -14.58
CA PHE A 21 -6.31 15.59 -14.65
C PHE A 21 -6.02 14.75 -13.41
N ALA A 22 -6.23 15.33 -12.22
CA ALA A 22 -6.02 14.59 -10.97
C ALA A 22 -6.99 13.40 -10.85
N PHE A 23 -8.25 13.53 -11.29
CA PHE A 23 -9.20 12.43 -11.35
C PHE A 23 -8.71 11.30 -12.26
N THR A 24 -8.18 11.64 -13.44
CA THR A 24 -7.61 10.65 -14.35
C THR A 24 -6.39 9.96 -13.74
N CYS A 25 -5.47 10.72 -13.15
CA CYS A 25 -4.31 10.16 -12.45
C CYS A 25 -4.73 9.25 -11.30
N TYR A 26 -5.76 9.63 -10.54
CA TYR A 26 -6.30 8.84 -9.45
C TYR A 26 -6.84 7.48 -9.94
N PHE A 27 -7.67 7.46 -10.99
CA PHE A 27 -8.22 6.23 -11.54
C PHE A 27 -7.18 5.35 -12.21
N VAL A 28 -6.23 5.93 -12.95
CA VAL A 28 -5.14 5.18 -13.60
C VAL A 28 -4.19 4.57 -12.58
N ALA A 29 -3.89 5.28 -11.50
CA ALA A 29 -3.02 4.79 -10.44
C ALA A 29 -3.72 3.81 -9.47
N GLN A 30 -5.03 3.58 -9.62
CA GLN A 30 -5.83 2.69 -8.77
C GLN A 30 -5.67 2.96 -7.25
N MET A 31 -5.60 4.23 -6.88
CA MET A 31 -5.50 4.61 -5.47
C MET A 31 -6.82 4.40 -4.75
N TRP A 32 -6.91 3.35 -3.96
CA TRP A 32 -8.07 2.98 -3.15
C TRP A 32 -8.04 3.65 -1.77
N LEU A 33 -8.23 4.96 -1.72
CA LEU A 33 -8.45 5.70 -0.49
C LEU A 33 -9.90 6.20 -0.48
N SER A 34 -10.81 5.43 0.11
CA SER A 34 -12.26 5.68 0.03
C SER A 34 -12.68 7.09 0.46
N ILE A 35 -12.12 7.63 1.55
CA ILE A 35 -12.43 8.99 2.04
C ILE A 35 -11.89 10.05 1.07
N LEU A 36 -10.64 9.90 0.61
CA LEU A 36 -10.04 10.81 -0.35
C LEU A 36 -10.76 10.75 -1.69
N GLN A 37 -11.21 9.56 -2.09
CA GLN A 37 -12.00 9.35 -3.30
C GLN A 37 -13.32 10.12 -3.23
N THR A 38 -14.08 9.95 -2.17
CA THR A 38 -15.35 10.64 -1.99
C THR A 38 -15.17 12.16 -1.93
N THR A 39 -14.19 12.64 -1.18
CA THR A 39 -13.87 14.07 -1.08
C THR A 39 -13.47 14.63 -2.44
N TYR A 40 -12.64 13.91 -3.17
CA TYR A 40 -12.15 14.35 -4.47
C TYR A 40 -13.26 14.37 -5.53
N ILE A 41 -14.09 13.31 -5.61
CA ILE A 41 -15.27 13.28 -6.50
C ILE A 41 -16.21 14.45 -6.17
N THR A 42 -16.44 14.70 -4.88
CA THR A 42 -17.29 15.82 -4.45
C THR A 42 -16.72 17.16 -4.93
N LEU A 43 -15.41 17.40 -4.75
CA LEU A 43 -14.74 18.61 -5.23
C LEU A 43 -14.81 18.75 -6.75
N ALA A 44 -14.60 17.67 -7.49
CA ALA A 44 -14.70 17.68 -8.96
C ALA A 44 -16.11 18.01 -9.44
N VAL A 45 -17.13 17.43 -8.80
CA VAL A 45 -18.55 17.73 -9.12
C VAL A 45 -18.89 19.19 -8.82
N LEU A 46 -18.50 19.70 -7.65
CA LEU A 46 -18.70 21.10 -7.27
C LEU A 46 -18.00 22.06 -8.26
N GLN A 47 -16.81 21.68 -8.71
CA GLN A 47 -16.06 22.46 -9.69
C GLN A 47 -16.75 22.52 -11.05
N VAL A 48 -17.27 21.38 -11.53
CA VAL A 48 -18.03 21.31 -12.80
C VAL A 48 -19.31 22.14 -12.68
N LEU A 49 -20.04 22.06 -11.57
CA LEU A 49 -21.24 22.87 -11.33
C LEU A 49 -20.91 24.37 -11.32
N ALA A 50 -19.83 24.77 -10.68
CA ALA A 50 -19.39 26.17 -10.70
C ALA A 50 -19.08 26.67 -12.12
N LEU A 51 -18.43 25.84 -12.93
CA LEU A 51 -18.13 26.15 -14.32
C LEU A 51 -19.40 26.26 -15.18
N ILE A 52 -20.35 25.33 -15.03
CA ILE A 52 -21.63 25.37 -15.75
C ILE A 52 -22.40 26.66 -15.42
N ILE A 53 -22.51 27.03 -14.14
CA ILE A 53 -23.19 28.27 -13.74
C ILE A 53 -22.45 29.50 -14.29
N TYR A 54 -21.12 29.47 -14.33
CA TYR A 54 -20.33 30.54 -14.93
C TYR A 54 -20.61 30.68 -16.43
N LEU A 55 -20.61 29.57 -17.18
CA LEU A 55 -20.89 29.56 -18.63
C LEU A 55 -22.32 29.99 -18.93
N TRP A 56 -23.27 29.66 -18.05
CA TRP A 56 -24.67 30.12 -18.21
C TRP A 56 -24.86 31.61 -17.95
N GLY A 57 -23.90 32.24 -17.26
CA GLY A 57 -23.85 33.65 -16.90
C GLY A 57 -24.37 33.89 -15.48
N PRO A 58 -23.51 34.27 -14.55
CA PRO A 58 -23.89 34.55 -13.15
C PRO A 58 -24.87 35.72 -13.03
N GLU A 59 -24.96 36.57 -14.06
CA GLU A 59 -25.89 37.69 -14.14
C GLU A 59 -27.36 37.24 -14.28
N LYS A 60 -27.59 36.01 -14.79
CA LYS A 60 -28.92 35.41 -14.95
C LYS A 60 -29.49 34.87 -13.64
N LEU A 61 -28.66 34.79 -12.59
CA LEU A 61 -29.10 34.33 -11.26
C LEU A 61 -30.01 35.38 -10.61
N LYS A 62 -31.32 35.11 -10.61
CA LYS A 62 -32.32 36.07 -10.12
C LYS A 62 -32.43 36.10 -8.58
N HIS A 63 -32.33 34.94 -7.95
CA HIS A 63 -32.56 34.80 -6.52
C HIS A 63 -31.26 34.96 -5.71
N ARG A 64 -31.39 35.56 -4.51
CA ARG A 64 -30.25 35.79 -3.61
C ARG A 64 -29.53 34.48 -3.24
N TRP A 65 -30.27 33.42 -2.99
CA TRP A 65 -29.70 32.11 -2.64
C TRP A 65 -28.85 31.50 -3.78
N GLN A 66 -29.26 31.70 -5.06
CA GLN A 66 -28.50 31.24 -6.22
C GLN A 66 -27.12 31.95 -6.30
N LYS A 67 -27.08 33.25 -5.99
CA LYS A 67 -25.84 34.01 -5.93
C LYS A 67 -24.93 33.55 -4.80
N ILE A 68 -25.50 33.20 -3.66
CA ILE A 68 -24.77 32.65 -2.52
C ILE A 68 -24.20 31.27 -2.89
N LEU A 69 -25.02 30.39 -3.46
CA LEU A 69 -24.59 29.06 -3.91
C LEU A 69 -23.43 29.16 -4.91
N TYR A 70 -23.55 30.03 -5.93
CA TYR A 70 -22.47 30.24 -6.88
C TYR A 70 -21.17 30.69 -6.22
N ARG A 71 -21.25 31.61 -5.23
CA ARG A 71 -20.06 32.05 -4.50
C ARG A 71 -19.42 30.93 -3.69
N LEU A 72 -20.21 30.06 -3.08
CA LEU A 72 -19.71 28.89 -2.38
C LEU A 72 -19.03 27.89 -3.33
N LEU A 73 -19.67 27.61 -4.48
CA LEU A 73 -19.08 26.77 -5.51
C LEU A 73 -17.78 27.36 -6.09
N TYR A 74 -17.73 28.68 -6.27
CA TYR A 74 -16.50 29.36 -6.69
C TYR A 74 -15.41 29.25 -5.63
N ALA A 75 -15.77 29.44 -4.35
CA ALA A 75 -14.83 29.31 -3.25
C ALA A 75 -14.27 27.89 -3.13
N SER A 76 -15.06 26.86 -3.44
CA SER A 76 -14.60 25.47 -3.43
C SER A 76 -13.46 25.21 -4.42
N SER A 77 -13.35 26.00 -5.48
CA SER A 77 -12.27 25.87 -6.47
C SER A 77 -10.87 26.07 -5.88
N PHE A 78 -10.77 26.83 -4.78
CA PHE A 78 -9.50 27.04 -4.09
C PHE A 78 -9.03 25.78 -3.33
N LEU A 79 -9.91 24.82 -3.09
CA LEU A 79 -9.55 23.54 -2.47
C LEU A 79 -8.96 22.54 -3.46
N VAL A 80 -9.12 22.78 -4.77
CA VAL A 80 -8.62 21.87 -5.82
C VAL A 80 -7.10 21.77 -5.79
N ILE A 81 -6.40 22.88 -5.59
CA ILE A 81 -4.92 22.90 -5.54
C ILE A 81 -4.38 22.09 -4.36
N PRO A 82 -4.82 22.34 -3.11
CA PRO A 82 -4.39 21.51 -1.97
C PRO A 82 -4.73 20.02 -2.16
N ALA A 83 -5.91 19.71 -2.66
CA ALA A 83 -6.31 18.32 -2.93
C ALA A 83 -5.42 17.67 -4.00
N PHE A 84 -5.12 18.38 -5.08
CA PHE A 84 -4.19 17.92 -6.11
C PHE A 84 -2.78 17.67 -5.56
N LEU A 85 -2.24 18.62 -4.81
CA LEU A 85 -0.91 18.49 -4.20
C LEU A 85 -0.86 17.31 -3.25
N PHE A 86 -1.91 17.11 -2.44
CA PHE A 86 -1.99 15.97 -1.53
C PHE A 86 -2.03 14.63 -2.26
N ILE A 87 -2.82 14.52 -3.33
CA ILE A 87 -2.89 13.32 -4.18
C ILE A 87 -1.54 13.10 -4.88
N PHE A 88 -0.96 14.16 -5.43
CA PHE A 88 0.31 14.07 -6.15
C PHE A 88 1.47 13.68 -5.23
N THR A 89 1.56 14.26 -4.03
CA THR A 89 2.59 13.87 -3.05
C THR A 89 2.38 12.44 -2.56
N GLY A 90 1.13 12.00 -2.37
CA GLY A 90 0.81 10.62 -2.07
C GLY A 90 1.24 9.67 -3.19
N LEU A 91 0.97 10.01 -4.44
CA LEU A 91 1.44 9.26 -5.61
C LEU A 91 2.97 9.17 -5.65
N VAL A 92 3.66 10.29 -5.56
CA VAL A 92 5.14 10.32 -5.61
C VAL A 92 5.76 9.52 -4.46
N SER A 93 5.18 9.57 -3.26
CA SER A 93 5.69 8.80 -2.11
C SER A 93 5.56 7.29 -2.26
N GLN A 94 4.62 6.82 -3.09
CA GLN A 94 4.46 5.39 -3.38
C GLN A 94 5.48 4.83 -4.37
N TYR A 95 6.12 5.69 -5.15
CA TYR A 95 7.11 5.27 -6.14
C TYR A 95 8.50 5.03 -5.56
N HIS A 96 8.71 5.30 -4.28
CA HIS A 96 9.99 5.10 -3.63
C HIS A 96 9.88 3.99 -2.58
N VAL A 97 10.22 2.78 -2.98
CA VAL A 97 10.65 1.77 -2.02
C VAL A 97 11.96 2.31 -1.43
N ARG A 98 11.88 2.85 -0.20
CA ARG A 98 13.07 3.37 0.46
C ARG A 98 13.79 2.22 1.13
N ILE A 99 14.89 1.82 0.53
CA ILE A 99 15.94 1.22 1.32
C ILE A 99 16.51 2.36 2.19
N PRO A 100 16.66 2.17 3.51
CA PRO A 100 17.35 3.16 4.35
C PRO A 100 18.73 3.44 3.79
N ASP A 101 19.08 4.71 3.75
CA ASP A 101 20.27 5.24 3.08
C ASP A 101 21.62 4.67 3.58
N ASN A 102 21.61 3.82 4.60
CA ASN A 102 22.79 3.43 5.37
C ASN A 102 23.31 2.02 5.08
N ILE A 103 22.60 1.22 4.30
CA ILE A 103 23.01 -0.16 3.99
C ILE A 103 23.19 -0.28 2.48
N PRO A 104 24.43 -0.43 2.03
CA PRO A 104 24.70 -0.66 0.61
C PRO A 104 24.08 -2.00 0.20
N ALA A 105 23.21 -1.99 -0.82
CA ALA A 105 22.78 -3.20 -1.48
C ALA A 105 23.97 -3.80 -2.23
N ALA A 106 24.24 -5.08 -2.01
CA ALA A 106 25.25 -5.81 -2.77
C ALA A 106 24.65 -6.29 -4.09
N SER A 107 25.33 -6.04 -5.21
CA SER A 107 25.00 -6.66 -6.49
C SER A 107 25.72 -8.00 -6.57
N MET A 108 24.97 -9.11 -6.50
CA MET A 108 25.54 -10.46 -6.50
C MET A 108 24.79 -11.39 -7.46
N PRO A 109 25.43 -12.45 -7.97
CA PRO A 109 24.75 -13.53 -8.68
C PRO A 109 23.65 -14.16 -7.80
N VAL A 110 22.56 -14.58 -8.41
CA VAL A 110 21.39 -15.16 -7.72
C VAL A 110 21.74 -16.36 -6.84
N GLU A 111 22.72 -17.15 -7.27
CA GLU A 111 23.18 -18.36 -6.58
C GLU A 111 23.88 -18.07 -5.24
N GLU A 112 24.28 -16.82 -5.01
CA GLU A 112 25.01 -16.40 -3.81
C GLU A 112 24.17 -15.52 -2.87
N ILE A 113 22.86 -15.40 -3.10
CA ILE A 113 21.97 -14.59 -2.23
C ILE A 113 21.68 -15.37 -0.97
N LEU A 114 22.40 -15.06 0.10
CA LEU A 114 22.24 -15.64 1.43
C LEU A 114 22.38 -14.55 2.51
N PRO A 115 21.68 -14.66 3.66
CA PRO A 115 21.87 -13.72 4.75
C PRO A 115 23.30 -13.81 5.32
N VAL A 116 23.82 -12.67 5.74
CA VAL A 116 25.07 -12.59 6.50
C VAL A 116 24.70 -12.56 7.99
N GLU A 117 25.35 -13.41 8.80
CA GLU A 117 25.08 -13.46 10.23
C GLU A 117 25.33 -12.10 10.91
N ASN A 118 24.46 -11.78 11.88
CA ASN A 118 24.53 -10.58 12.71
C ASN A 118 24.39 -9.25 11.96
N GLN A 119 23.78 -9.24 10.77
CA GLN A 119 23.40 -7.99 10.11
C GLN A 119 22.23 -8.16 9.14
N THR A 120 21.44 -7.10 8.97
CA THR A 120 20.48 -7.02 7.89
C THR A 120 21.20 -6.94 6.55
N THR A 121 20.98 -7.92 5.69
CA THR A 121 21.61 -8.03 4.38
C THR A 121 20.64 -7.62 3.29
N VAL A 122 21.10 -6.82 2.34
CA VAL A 122 20.27 -6.36 1.20
C VAL A 122 21.01 -6.61 -0.10
N TYR A 123 20.33 -7.27 -1.03
CA TYR A 123 20.81 -7.48 -2.40
C TYR A 123 19.93 -6.71 -3.37
N ASP A 124 20.56 -6.05 -4.33
CA ASP A 124 19.88 -5.40 -5.45
C ASP A 124 20.09 -6.23 -6.72
N THR A 125 19.01 -6.79 -7.26
CA THR A 125 19.03 -7.53 -8.53
C THR A 125 18.80 -6.63 -9.75
N GLY A 126 18.55 -5.33 -9.53
CA GLY A 126 18.11 -4.38 -10.54
C GLY A 126 16.58 -4.37 -10.77
N THR A 127 15.90 -5.44 -10.39
CA THR A 127 14.44 -5.57 -10.47
C THR A 127 13.81 -5.53 -9.09
N VAL A 128 14.40 -6.23 -8.13
CA VAL A 128 13.95 -6.30 -6.74
C VAL A 128 15.10 -6.13 -5.78
N TYR A 129 14.77 -5.67 -4.57
CA TYR A 129 15.62 -5.79 -3.40
C TYR A 129 15.25 -7.05 -2.63
N VAL A 130 16.22 -7.89 -2.31
CA VAL A 130 16.05 -9.02 -1.41
C VAL A 130 16.66 -8.65 -0.07
N ILE A 131 15.84 -8.62 0.96
CA ILE A 131 16.17 -8.09 2.28
C ILE A 131 16.05 -9.22 3.30
N PHE A 132 17.15 -9.56 3.96
CA PHE A 132 17.18 -10.49 5.08
C PHE A 132 17.37 -9.67 6.37
N PRO A 133 16.30 -9.31 7.09
CA PRO A 133 16.44 -8.68 8.39
C PRO A 133 16.99 -9.70 9.39
N GLU A 134 17.92 -9.29 10.23
CA GLU A 134 18.26 -10.06 11.42
C GLU A 134 17.07 -10.03 12.37
N TYR A 135 16.67 -11.20 12.87
CA TYR A 135 15.56 -11.30 13.82
C TYR A 135 15.72 -12.51 14.75
N SER A 136 15.27 -12.37 15.98
CA SER A 136 15.06 -13.47 16.92
C SER A 136 13.57 -13.80 17.06
N GLU A 137 12.71 -12.85 16.66
CA GLU A 137 11.26 -12.93 16.79
C GLU A 137 10.58 -12.19 15.63
N VAL A 138 9.42 -12.67 15.21
CA VAL A 138 8.55 -12.01 14.25
C VAL A 138 7.20 -11.78 14.92
N GLY A 139 6.93 -10.53 15.27
CA GLY A 139 5.67 -10.13 15.90
C GLY A 139 4.74 -9.41 14.91
N LEU A 140 3.46 -9.47 15.21
CA LEU A 140 2.43 -8.66 14.54
C LEU A 140 1.93 -7.61 15.53
N VAL A 141 1.62 -6.43 15.02
CA VAL A 141 1.00 -5.37 15.82
C VAL A 141 -0.19 -4.80 15.08
N CYS A 142 -1.25 -4.52 15.82
CA CYS A 142 -2.43 -3.83 15.36
C CYS A 142 -2.67 -2.58 16.22
N GLU A 143 -3.51 -1.66 15.77
CA GLU A 143 -3.89 -0.41 16.47
C GLU A 143 -2.76 0.62 16.66
N THR A 144 -1.53 0.19 16.87
CA THR A 144 -0.37 1.08 17.05
C THR A 144 0.71 0.80 16.01
N ARG A 145 1.46 1.83 15.65
CA ARG A 145 2.61 1.68 14.76
C ARG A 145 3.89 1.60 15.57
N PRO A 146 4.76 0.62 15.29
CA PRO A 146 6.09 0.59 15.90
C PRO A 146 6.86 1.88 15.61
N SER A 147 7.61 2.35 16.58
CA SER A 147 8.43 3.57 16.42
C SER A 147 9.69 3.28 15.63
N LYS A 148 10.01 4.13 14.65
CA LYS A 148 11.30 4.10 13.93
C LYS A 148 12.52 4.32 14.83
N SER A 149 12.32 4.87 16.04
CA SER A 149 13.39 5.07 17.02
C SER A 149 13.63 3.86 17.91
N ASP A 150 12.75 2.85 17.83
CA ASP A 150 12.94 1.60 18.57
C ASP A 150 14.03 0.75 17.90
N LYS A 151 15.17 0.65 18.58
CA LYS A 151 16.33 -0.10 18.09
C LYS A 151 16.20 -1.61 18.21
N SER A 152 15.20 -2.12 18.95
CA SER A 152 14.91 -3.55 19.03
C SER A 152 14.24 -4.09 17.78
N ILE A 153 13.69 -3.21 16.93
CA ILE A 153 12.98 -3.60 15.72
C ILE A 153 13.90 -3.43 14.51
N THR A 154 14.21 -4.54 13.84
CA THR A 154 15.02 -4.55 12.62
C THR A 154 14.21 -4.31 11.35
N TRP A 155 12.95 -4.72 11.33
CA TRP A 155 12.04 -4.53 10.19
C TRP A 155 10.63 -4.20 10.66
N CYS A 156 9.96 -3.32 9.94
CA CYS A 156 8.53 -3.04 10.10
C CYS A 156 7.90 -2.72 8.75
N SER A 157 6.79 -3.35 8.43
CA SER A 157 5.98 -3.01 7.24
C SER A 157 4.53 -3.44 7.40
N GLY A 158 3.64 -2.95 6.52
CA GLY A 158 2.30 -3.48 6.38
C GLY A 158 2.34 -4.96 5.99
N ALA A 159 1.50 -5.78 6.60
CA ALA A 159 1.39 -7.21 6.33
C ALA A 159 0.05 -7.55 5.68
N ALA A 160 -1.01 -7.69 6.46
CA ALA A 160 -2.36 -7.97 5.98
C ALA A 160 -3.08 -6.72 5.43
N PHE A 161 -4.07 -6.93 4.58
CA PHE A 161 -4.94 -5.86 4.11
C PHE A 161 -5.89 -5.37 5.19
N GLN A 162 -6.19 -4.09 5.14
CA GLN A 162 -7.34 -3.53 5.82
C GLN A 162 -8.57 -3.59 4.91
N HIS A 163 -9.68 -4.10 5.42
CA HIS A 163 -10.93 -4.18 4.68
C HIS A 163 -11.46 -2.79 4.32
N ASN A 164 -11.43 -1.88 5.27
CA ASN A 164 -11.87 -0.50 5.10
C ASN A 164 -10.89 0.48 5.77
N ILE A 165 -10.16 1.24 4.97
CA ILE A 165 -9.16 2.21 5.43
C ILE A 165 -9.76 3.28 6.37
N SER A 166 -11.06 3.58 6.24
CA SER A 166 -11.73 4.58 7.08
C SER A 166 -11.99 4.13 8.53
N LEU A 167 -11.91 2.83 8.80
CA LEU A 167 -12.14 2.26 10.14
C LEU A 167 -10.87 2.19 11.00
N GLY A 168 -9.72 2.59 10.45
CA GLY A 168 -8.44 2.57 11.16
C GLY A 168 -7.86 1.16 11.33
N PHE A 169 -6.85 1.05 12.19
CA PHE A 169 -6.14 -0.19 12.47
C PHE A 169 -6.76 -0.92 13.65
N SER A 170 -7.90 -1.58 13.43
CA SER A 170 -8.49 -2.47 14.42
C SER A 170 -8.45 -3.91 13.93
N HIS A 171 -8.40 -4.87 14.83
CA HIS A 171 -8.42 -6.29 14.52
C HIS A 171 -9.66 -6.68 13.69
N GLU A 172 -10.81 -6.07 13.96
CA GLU A 172 -12.07 -6.31 13.25
C GLU A 172 -12.04 -5.85 11.78
N ASN A 173 -11.06 -5.05 11.41
CA ASN A 173 -10.93 -4.44 10.08
C ASN A 173 -9.82 -5.07 9.23
N ILE A 174 -9.26 -6.19 9.64
CA ILE A 174 -8.20 -6.89 8.91
C ILE A 174 -8.81 -7.99 8.03
N ASP A 175 -8.43 -8.03 6.76
CA ASP A 175 -8.75 -9.13 5.85
C ASP A 175 -7.93 -10.38 6.26
N GLY A 176 -8.64 -11.48 6.51
CA GLY A 176 -8.04 -12.76 6.90
C GLY A 176 -7.89 -12.96 8.41
N ASP A 177 -8.02 -14.21 8.86
CA ASP A 177 -7.75 -14.57 10.24
C ASP A 177 -6.31 -14.24 10.59
N HIS A 178 -6.08 -13.84 11.84
CA HIS A 178 -4.73 -13.56 12.32
C HIS A 178 -4.61 -13.84 13.81
N ALA A 179 -3.38 -14.10 14.24
CA ALA A 179 -3.04 -14.27 15.64
C ALA A 179 -1.94 -13.28 16.02
N VAL A 180 -2.03 -12.69 17.20
CA VAL A 180 -1.04 -11.79 17.75
C VAL A 180 -0.68 -12.28 19.15
N ASP A 181 0.56 -12.72 19.32
CA ASP A 181 1.11 -13.18 20.61
C ASP A 181 0.18 -14.18 21.32
N GLY A 182 -0.31 -15.19 20.59
CA GLY A 182 -1.21 -16.21 21.10
C GLY A 182 -2.66 -15.77 21.33
N VAL A 183 -3.09 -14.69 20.69
CA VAL A 183 -4.50 -14.26 20.70
C VAL A 183 -5.05 -14.32 19.28
N LEU A 184 -6.07 -15.18 19.09
CA LEU A 184 -6.75 -15.36 17.81
C LEU A 184 -7.78 -14.25 17.54
N TYR A 185 -7.79 -13.75 16.32
CA TYR A 185 -8.80 -12.83 15.78
C TYR A 185 -9.35 -13.42 14.48
N GLU A 186 -10.59 -13.92 14.54
CA GLU A 186 -11.29 -14.41 13.36
C GLU A 186 -11.84 -13.25 12.54
N SER A 187 -11.56 -13.25 11.25
CA SER A 187 -12.01 -12.19 10.34
C SER A 187 -13.24 -12.64 9.53
N PRO A 188 -14.26 -11.78 9.39
CA PRO A 188 -15.35 -12.04 8.46
C PRO A 188 -14.95 -11.88 6.98
N TYR A 189 -13.70 -11.48 6.70
CA TYR A 189 -13.20 -11.12 5.39
C TYR A 189 -12.14 -12.10 4.87
N ASN A 190 -12.34 -13.41 5.12
CA ASN A 190 -11.49 -14.46 4.58
C ASN A 190 -11.71 -14.62 3.07
N LYS A 191 -10.67 -15.02 2.33
CA LYS A 191 -10.71 -15.29 0.89
C LYS A 191 -10.06 -16.63 0.59
N ASP A 192 -10.64 -17.39 -0.35
CA ASP A 192 -10.13 -18.71 -0.76
C ASP A 192 -8.70 -18.68 -1.32
N SER A 193 -8.26 -17.51 -1.80
CA SER A 193 -6.90 -17.31 -2.34
C SER A 193 -5.88 -16.88 -1.29
N PHE A 194 -6.28 -16.80 -0.02
CA PHE A 194 -5.35 -16.50 1.06
C PHE A 194 -4.55 -17.74 1.44
N ALA A 195 -3.31 -17.51 1.80
CA ALA A 195 -2.43 -18.42 2.50
C ALA A 195 -2.02 -17.78 3.83
N ALA A 196 -1.47 -18.53 4.75
CA ALA A 196 -1.03 -18.04 6.03
C ALA A 196 0.49 -18.02 6.13
N PHE A 197 1.00 -16.99 6.80
CA PHE A 197 2.31 -16.97 7.41
C PHE A 197 2.15 -17.04 8.92
N THR A 198 2.96 -17.88 9.58
CA THR A 198 2.98 -17.98 11.02
C THR A 198 4.40 -17.96 11.55
N PHE A 199 4.56 -17.48 12.77
CA PHE A 199 5.79 -17.55 13.54
C PHE A 199 5.46 -18.00 14.97
N ALA A 200 5.93 -19.19 15.34
CA ALA A 200 5.69 -19.77 16.64
C ALA A 200 6.86 -20.66 17.06
N GLY A 201 7.23 -20.62 18.33
CA GLY A 201 8.33 -21.42 18.85
C GLY A 201 9.68 -21.15 18.18
N GLY A 202 9.92 -19.94 17.68
CA GLY A 202 11.14 -19.55 16.99
C GLY A 202 11.22 -19.99 15.52
N CYS A 203 10.15 -20.56 14.96
CA CYS A 203 10.10 -21.04 13.58
C CYS A 203 8.99 -20.32 12.80
N PHE A 204 9.26 -20.02 11.54
CA PHE A 204 8.25 -19.53 10.60
C PHE A 204 7.70 -20.69 9.76
N SER A 205 6.48 -20.52 9.25
CA SER A 205 5.91 -21.40 8.23
C SER A 205 4.97 -20.66 7.30
N PHE A 206 4.75 -21.27 6.12
CA PHE A 206 3.78 -20.83 5.13
C PHE A 206 2.78 -21.98 4.90
N GLU A 207 1.47 -21.68 4.97
CA GLU A 207 0.41 -22.67 4.79
C GLU A 207 -0.60 -22.21 3.74
N PHE A 208 -0.90 -23.07 2.77
CA PHE A 208 -1.72 -22.76 1.62
C PHE A 208 -3.02 -23.59 1.56
N ASP A 209 -3.07 -24.74 2.19
CA ASP A 209 -4.23 -25.65 2.12
C ASP A 209 -5.24 -25.38 3.23
N ASP A 210 -4.76 -25.10 4.45
CA ASP A 210 -5.59 -24.75 5.60
C ASP A 210 -5.01 -23.53 6.35
N PRO A 211 -5.07 -22.35 5.73
CA PRO A 211 -4.49 -21.15 6.32
C PRO A 211 -5.13 -20.76 7.67
N SER A 212 -6.45 -20.93 7.83
CA SER A 212 -7.12 -20.65 9.11
C SER A 212 -6.72 -21.66 10.20
N GLY A 213 -6.52 -22.92 9.87
CA GLY A 213 -5.99 -23.92 10.78
C GLY A 213 -4.58 -23.57 11.24
N ALA A 214 -3.71 -23.15 10.32
CA ALA A 214 -2.36 -22.72 10.67
C ALA A 214 -2.33 -21.50 11.62
N ILE A 215 -3.25 -20.57 11.47
CA ILE A 215 -3.37 -19.42 12.40
C ILE A 215 -3.78 -19.89 13.80
N ARG A 216 -4.74 -20.84 13.90
CA ARG A 216 -5.12 -21.42 15.20
C ARG A 216 -3.98 -22.20 15.85
N ASP A 217 -3.25 -22.99 15.05
CA ASP A 217 -2.07 -23.71 15.53
C ASP A 217 -0.97 -22.77 16.06
N ALA A 218 -0.81 -21.61 15.44
CA ALA A 218 0.13 -20.59 15.91
C ALA A 218 -0.36 -19.96 17.22
N GLU A 219 -1.65 -19.65 17.32
CA GLU A 219 -2.28 -19.15 18.56
C GLU A 219 -2.06 -20.11 19.71
N GLU A 220 -2.38 -21.41 19.55
CA GLU A 220 -2.20 -22.44 20.58
C GLU A 220 -0.75 -22.55 21.08
N LYS A 221 0.23 -22.21 20.24
CA LYS A 221 1.67 -22.19 20.56
C LYS A 221 2.14 -20.82 21.11
N GLY A 222 1.23 -19.88 21.34
CA GLY A 222 1.56 -18.53 21.79
C GLY A 222 2.25 -17.67 20.72
N GLY A 223 2.13 -18.05 19.45
CA GLY A 223 2.76 -17.37 18.32
C GLY A 223 1.89 -16.31 17.67
N SER A 224 2.38 -15.79 16.53
CA SER A 224 1.72 -14.79 15.70
C SER A 224 1.61 -15.29 14.26
N GLY A 225 0.60 -14.82 13.52
CA GLY A 225 0.44 -15.15 12.12
C GLY A 225 -0.65 -14.31 11.45
N PHE A 226 -0.62 -14.22 10.13
CA PHE A 226 -1.61 -13.50 9.36
C PHE A 226 -1.89 -14.21 8.03
N MET A 227 -3.03 -13.92 7.46
CA MET A 227 -3.42 -14.42 6.14
C MET A 227 -3.31 -13.33 5.09
N GLN A 228 -2.85 -13.73 3.90
CA GLN A 228 -2.74 -12.84 2.75
C GLN A 228 -2.70 -13.66 1.45
N PHE A 229 -2.83 -13.03 0.29
CA PHE A 229 -2.70 -13.70 -0.99
C PHE A 229 -1.39 -14.48 -1.11
N GLY A 230 -1.51 -15.79 -1.38
CA GLY A 230 -0.37 -16.61 -1.75
C GLY A 230 0.15 -16.22 -3.13
N LEU A 231 1.45 -16.08 -3.30
CA LEU A 231 2.09 -15.78 -4.59
C LEU A 231 2.85 -16.96 -5.16
N ILE A 232 3.71 -17.57 -4.35
CA ILE A 232 4.54 -18.71 -4.69
C ILE A 232 4.33 -19.80 -3.63
N ARG A 233 4.16 -21.05 -4.08
CA ARG A 233 4.09 -22.25 -3.25
C ARG A 233 5.04 -23.29 -3.83
N ASN A 234 6.00 -23.76 -3.06
CA ASN A 234 7.00 -24.75 -3.50
C ASN A 234 7.69 -24.36 -4.82
N GLY A 235 7.98 -23.07 -5.02
CA GLY A 235 8.60 -22.56 -6.26
C GLY A 235 7.63 -22.30 -7.41
N GLU A 236 6.37 -22.65 -7.28
CA GLU A 236 5.36 -22.49 -8.34
C GLU A 236 4.39 -21.34 -8.04
N THR A 237 3.98 -20.63 -9.07
CA THR A 237 3.01 -19.54 -8.95
C THR A 237 1.62 -20.09 -8.59
N VAL A 238 1.00 -19.55 -7.54
CA VAL A 238 -0.35 -19.94 -7.10
C VAL A 238 -1.40 -18.85 -7.34
N MET A 239 -0.99 -17.63 -7.64
CA MET A 239 -1.89 -16.51 -7.90
C MET A 239 -1.88 -16.15 -9.38
N ASP A 240 -3.04 -16.24 -10.03
CA ASP A 240 -3.29 -15.67 -11.36
C ASP A 240 -3.98 -14.31 -11.20
N ILE A 241 -3.30 -13.22 -11.56
CA ILE A 241 -3.93 -11.90 -11.61
C ILE A 241 -4.31 -11.61 -13.05
N ASN A 242 -5.57 -11.83 -13.38
CA ASN A 242 -6.19 -11.55 -14.69
C ASN A 242 -6.15 -10.06 -15.10
N ARG A 243 -5.40 -9.20 -14.43
CA ARG A 243 -5.29 -7.77 -14.76
C ARG A 243 -3.85 -7.31 -14.65
N PRO A 244 -3.20 -6.97 -15.76
CA PRO A 244 -1.87 -6.38 -15.72
C PRO A 244 -1.92 -5.08 -14.89
N ARG A 245 -1.15 -5.04 -13.81
CA ARG A 245 -1.03 -3.87 -12.95
C ARG A 245 0.44 -3.51 -12.83
N VAL A 246 0.75 -2.26 -13.11
CA VAL A 246 2.06 -1.68 -12.87
C VAL A 246 2.03 -0.99 -11.51
N ARG A 247 2.79 -1.49 -10.55
CA ARG A 247 2.93 -0.92 -9.20
C ARG A 247 4.20 -1.37 -8.52
N CYS A 248 4.49 -0.85 -7.34
CA CYS A 248 5.45 -1.47 -6.44
C CYS A 248 4.84 -2.69 -5.77
N TYR A 249 5.61 -3.75 -5.63
CA TYR A 249 5.23 -5.00 -4.99
C TYR A 249 6.17 -5.31 -3.85
N ARG A 250 5.62 -5.93 -2.82
CA ARG A 250 6.35 -6.48 -1.69
C ARG A 250 5.81 -7.87 -1.38
N THR A 251 6.70 -8.75 -1.00
CA THR A 251 6.35 -10.07 -0.50
C THR A 251 7.16 -10.43 0.74
N LEU A 252 6.53 -11.14 1.66
CA LEU A 252 7.21 -11.95 2.67
C LEU A 252 7.49 -13.29 2.01
N ALA A 253 8.72 -13.77 2.04
CA ALA A 253 9.14 -14.92 1.28
C ALA A 253 10.11 -15.82 2.03
N GLU A 254 10.15 -17.07 1.61
CA GLU A 254 11.19 -18.03 1.95
C GLU A 254 12.13 -18.20 0.76
N LEU A 255 13.40 -17.93 0.99
CA LEU A 255 14.47 -18.09 0.02
C LEU A 255 15.63 -18.85 0.66
N ASN A 256 16.02 -19.99 0.08
CA ASN A 256 17.07 -20.87 0.60
C ASN A 256 16.86 -21.27 2.08
N GLY A 257 15.61 -21.46 2.51
CA GLY A 257 15.24 -21.79 3.90
C GLY A 257 15.30 -20.62 4.87
N HIS A 258 15.51 -19.39 4.40
CA HIS A 258 15.54 -18.18 5.22
C HIS A 258 14.32 -17.30 4.92
N LEU A 259 13.78 -16.69 5.98
CA LEU A 259 12.74 -15.68 5.84
C LEU A 259 13.36 -14.38 5.31
N CYS A 260 12.75 -13.82 4.27
CA CYS A 260 13.18 -12.54 3.70
C CYS A 260 11.99 -11.71 3.24
N ILE A 261 12.25 -10.44 3.00
CA ILE A 261 11.33 -9.52 2.35
C ILE A 261 11.88 -9.21 0.96
N ILE A 262 11.01 -9.24 -0.06
CA ILE A 262 11.41 -8.89 -1.42
C ILE A 262 10.55 -7.73 -1.90
N ASP A 263 11.22 -6.61 -2.20
CA ASP A 263 10.61 -5.37 -2.65
C ASP A 263 10.98 -5.08 -4.10
N SER A 264 10.02 -4.70 -4.93
CA SER A 264 10.35 -4.20 -6.26
C SER A 264 11.08 -2.86 -6.17
N VAL A 265 12.20 -2.72 -6.90
CA VAL A 265 13.02 -1.49 -6.94
C VAL A 265 12.21 -0.30 -7.46
N ARG A 266 11.24 -0.57 -8.34
CA ARG A 266 10.37 0.40 -8.99
C ARG A 266 9.02 -0.21 -9.29
N MET A 267 8.12 0.57 -9.87
CA MET A 267 6.88 0.03 -10.41
C MET A 267 7.17 -0.91 -11.58
N ILE A 268 6.67 -2.13 -11.48
CA ILE A 268 6.80 -3.18 -12.50
C ILE A 268 5.45 -3.85 -12.72
N GLN A 269 5.33 -4.63 -13.79
CA GLN A 269 4.18 -5.50 -13.98
C GLN A 269 4.18 -6.61 -12.92
N PHE A 270 2.99 -7.10 -12.58
CA PHE A 270 2.89 -8.20 -11.62
C PHE A 270 3.61 -9.46 -12.11
N ASP A 271 3.44 -9.79 -13.38
CA ASP A 271 4.07 -10.97 -13.99
C ASP A 271 5.60 -10.86 -13.93
N ASP A 272 6.17 -9.68 -14.22
CA ASP A 272 7.62 -9.44 -14.09
C ASP A 272 8.11 -9.65 -12.64
N PHE A 273 7.29 -9.25 -11.66
CA PHE A 273 7.61 -9.48 -10.25
C PHE A 273 7.60 -10.97 -9.90
N ILE A 274 6.57 -11.70 -10.32
CA ILE A 274 6.46 -13.15 -10.11
C ILE A 274 7.59 -13.91 -10.80
N ASP A 275 7.91 -13.56 -12.04
CA ASP A 275 9.01 -14.18 -12.77
C ASP A 275 10.36 -13.94 -12.05
N GLU A 276 10.55 -12.77 -11.47
CA GLU A 276 11.75 -12.48 -10.68
C GLU A 276 11.80 -13.32 -9.39
N LEU A 277 10.69 -13.50 -8.67
CA LEU A 277 10.63 -14.37 -7.50
C LEU A 277 11.00 -15.83 -7.86
N ARG A 278 10.48 -16.32 -8.98
CA ARG A 278 10.82 -17.66 -9.48
C ARG A 278 12.28 -17.78 -9.91
N ARG A 279 12.81 -16.76 -10.58
CA ARG A 279 14.23 -16.68 -10.99
C ARG A 279 15.17 -16.72 -9.79
N LEU A 280 14.78 -16.10 -8.68
CA LEU A 280 15.51 -16.11 -7.42
C LEU A 280 15.47 -17.47 -6.71
N GLY A 281 14.52 -18.34 -7.08
CA GLY A 281 14.32 -19.63 -6.39
C GLY A 281 13.53 -19.51 -5.09
N VAL A 282 12.63 -18.51 -5.01
CA VAL A 282 11.72 -18.35 -3.86
C VAL A 282 10.87 -19.61 -3.72
N THR A 283 10.89 -20.22 -2.53
CA THR A 283 10.14 -21.44 -2.24
C THR A 283 8.67 -21.13 -1.91
N ASN A 284 8.44 -20.19 -1.01
CA ASN A 284 7.11 -19.77 -0.60
C ASN A 284 7.06 -18.24 -0.51
N ALA A 285 5.92 -17.65 -0.85
CA ALA A 285 5.75 -16.20 -0.78
C ALA A 285 4.29 -15.79 -0.58
N LEU A 286 4.07 -14.81 0.29
CA LEU A 286 2.81 -14.11 0.47
C LEU A 286 2.94 -12.65 0.05
N TYR A 287 1.90 -12.11 -0.56
CA TYR A 287 1.80 -10.70 -0.82
C TYR A 287 1.81 -9.90 0.50
N MET A 288 2.43 -8.74 0.52
CA MET A 288 2.36 -7.81 1.65
C MET A 288 1.65 -6.52 1.22
N ASP A 289 0.89 -5.93 2.15
CA ASP A 289 0.14 -4.71 1.83
C ASP A 289 1.07 -3.54 1.48
N MET A 290 0.90 -3.05 0.25
CA MET A 290 1.57 -1.87 -0.30
C MET A 290 0.56 -0.76 -0.60
N GLY A 291 -0.57 -0.76 0.10
CA GLY A 291 -1.68 0.17 -0.12
C GLY A 291 -1.28 1.64 -0.07
N ALA A 292 -2.04 2.45 -0.80
CA ALA A 292 -1.80 3.86 -1.11
C ALA A 292 -1.83 4.78 0.11
N GLY A 293 -1.54 4.67 1.15
CA GLY A 293 -1.51 5.58 2.31
C GLY A 293 -0.62 5.06 3.42
N TRP A 294 -0.14 3.85 3.24
CA TRP A 294 0.41 3.09 4.35
C TRP A 294 1.80 2.52 4.08
N ASN A 295 2.58 3.11 3.20
CA ASN A 295 3.97 2.73 2.99
C ASN A 295 4.83 3.10 4.21
N TYR A 296 4.38 2.65 5.41
CA TYR A 296 5.13 2.74 6.64
C TYR A 296 5.99 1.49 6.76
N SER A 297 7.02 1.44 5.94
CA SER A 297 8.02 0.39 6.05
C SER A 297 9.38 0.99 6.31
N TRP A 298 10.14 0.30 7.14
CA TRP A 298 11.49 0.67 7.48
C TRP A 298 12.24 -0.53 8.05
N TYR A 299 13.55 -0.46 8.00
CA TYR A 299 14.39 -1.39 8.73
C TYR A 299 15.57 -0.65 9.37
N THR A 300 16.15 -1.23 10.40
CA THR A 300 17.33 -0.70 11.07
C THR A 300 18.44 -1.73 11.03
N ASN A 301 19.68 -1.25 11.01
CA ASN A 301 20.80 -2.09 11.38
C ASN A 301 20.83 -2.14 12.91
N ALA A 302 20.57 -3.31 13.45
CA ALA A 302 20.80 -3.59 14.87
C ALA A 302 22.30 -3.80 15.08
N ALA A 303 23.08 -2.70 15.13
CA ALA A 303 24.47 -2.73 15.55
C ALA A 303 24.69 -1.78 16.72
#